data_d163e4440846bece2d11f847093a227a
#
_entry.id   d163e4440846bece2d11f847093a227a
#
_cell.length_a   1.000
_cell.length_b   1.000
_cell.length_c   1.000
_cell.angle_alpha   90.00
_cell.angle_beta   90.00
_cell.angle_gamma   90.00
#
_symmetry.space_group_name_H-M   'P 1'
#
loop_
_entity.id
_entity.type
_entity.pdbx_description
1 polymer ?
#
loop_
_entity_poly.entity_id
_entity_poly.type
_entity_poly.pdbx_seq_one_letter_code
_entity_poly.pdbx_strand_id
1 'polypeptide(L)'
;MAEYTHVGPGLPPLHGARANALILGSFPSPKSREQGFFYGHKQNRFWPMIAAVTGEPVPDWADIEAKKAIILKHGLAVWDTISACDIKGASDASIRNAVPNDVAALIQKLGVRAVFCNGAASGRIYAKYAEPLTHLPAAVLPSTSPANAACRPETLREVWGEA
;
A
#
# COMPACT_ATOMS: atom_id res chain seq x y z
N MET A 1 -23.52 -4.77 13.72
CA MET A 1 -23.00 -3.52 13.12
C MET A 1 -21.60 -3.27 13.65
N ALA A 2 -20.67 -2.99 12.76
CA ALA A 2 -19.30 -2.72 13.20
C ALA A 2 -19.21 -1.37 13.93
N GLU A 3 -18.51 -1.35 15.04
CA GLU A 3 -18.26 -0.14 15.80
C GLU A 3 -16.88 0.41 15.45
N TYR A 4 -16.69 1.72 15.71
CA TYR A 4 -15.38 2.33 15.54
C TYR A 4 -14.42 1.80 16.59
N THR A 5 -13.21 1.49 16.14
CA THR A 5 -12.11 1.06 16.99
C THR A 5 -10.90 1.94 16.68
N HIS A 6 -10.21 2.41 17.71
CA HIS A 6 -8.95 3.11 17.50
C HIS A 6 -7.84 2.11 17.28
N VAL A 7 -7.12 2.24 16.17
CA VAL A 7 -6.06 1.31 15.79
C VAL A 7 -4.81 2.10 15.38
N GLY A 8 -3.67 1.62 15.83
CA GLY A 8 -2.35 2.15 15.49
C GLY A 8 -1.33 1.84 16.58
N PRO A 9 -0.04 2.02 16.31
CA PRO A 9 0.53 2.39 15.04
C PRO A 9 0.40 1.27 14.00
N GLY A 10 0.47 1.66 12.73
CA GLY A 10 0.45 0.71 11.61
C GLY A 10 1.81 0.04 11.40
N LEU A 11 2.02 -0.47 10.18
CA LEU A 11 3.24 -1.19 9.85
C LEU A 11 4.39 -0.22 9.53
N PRO A 12 5.65 -0.60 9.82
CA PRO A 12 6.81 0.20 9.39
C PRO A 12 6.96 0.14 7.87
N PRO A 13 7.61 1.14 7.25
CA PRO A 13 7.79 1.12 5.80
C PRO A 13 8.74 0.00 5.37
N LEU A 14 8.46 -0.58 4.22
CA LEU A 14 9.31 -1.59 3.59
C LEU A 14 10.14 -0.91 2.50
N HIS A 15 11.46 -0.88 2.66
CA HIS A 15 12.35 -0.26 1.69
C HIS A 15 13.80 -0.68 1.91
N GLY A 16 14.62 -0.48 0.87
CA GLY A 16 16.08 -0.55 0.99
C GLY A 16 16.68 0.83 1.29
N ALA A 17 17.94 1.02 0.94
CA ALA A 17 18.64 2.30 1.15
C ALA A 17 18.06 3.41 0.26
N ARG A 18 17.59 3.06 -0.92
CA ARG A 18 16.96 3.97 -1.89
C ARG A 18 15.80 3.28 -2.58
N ALA A 19 14.87 4.07 -3.10
CA ALA A 19 13.77 3.57 -3.91
C ALA A 19 13.38 4.60 -4.96
N ASN A 20 13.02 4.12 -6.16
CA ASN A 20 12.56 4.98 -7.25
C ASN A 20 11.07 5.27 -7.14
N ALA A 21 10.29 4.34 -6.64
CA ALA A 21 8.85 4.42 -6.55
C ALA A 21 8.35 4.00 -5.17
N LEU A 22 7.33 4.70 -4.69
CA LEU A 22 6.65 4.39 -3.43
C LEU A 22 5.22 3.99 -3.72
N ILE A 23 4.82 2.83 -3.22
CA ILE A 23 3.44 2.33 -3.31
C ILE A 23 2.78 2.53 -1.96
N LEU A 24 1.67 3.26 -1.94
CA LEU A 24 0.96 3.59 -0.71
C LEU A 24 -0.41 2.95 -0.68
N GLY A 25 -0.72 2.32 0.46
CA GLY A 25 -2.08 2.02 0.87
C GLY A 25 -2.62 3.12 1.77
N SER A 26 -3.83 2.94 2.26
CA SER A 26 -4.45 3.85 3.22
C SER A 26 -4.04 3.47 4.65
N PHE A 27 -4.48 2.31 5.10
CA PHE A 27 -4.20 1.75 6.41
C PHE A 27 -4.23 0.22 6.31
N PRO A 28 -3.37 -0.51 7.05
CA PRO A 28 -3.34 -1.98 6.91
C PRO A 28 -4.66 -2.61 7.34
N SER A 29 -5.10 -3.62 6.57
CA SER A 29 -6.29 -4.41 6.88
C SER A 29 -6.10 -5.18 8.19
N PRO A 30 -7.20 -5.69 8.81
CA PRO A 30 -7.06 -6.56 9.98
C PRO A 30 -6.13 -7.76 9.75
N LYS A 31 -6.18 -8.38 8.57
CA LYS A 31 -5.31 -9.51 8.23
C LYS A 31 -3.84 -9.09 8.08
N SER A 32 -3.58 -7.92 7.51
CA SER A 32 -2.23 -7.37 7.44
C SER A 32 -1.66 -7.07 8.82
N ARG A 33 -2.46 -6.50 9.70
CA ARG A 33 -2.05 -6.23 11.10
C ARG A 33 -1.77 -7.52 11.86
N GLU A 34 -2.59 -8.55 11.64
CA GLU A 34 -2.43 -9.87 12.24
C GLU A 34 -1.15 -10.56 11.75
N GLN A 35 -0.86 -10.51 10.45
CA GLN A 35 0.36 -11.05 9.88
C GLN A 35 1.59 -10.18 10.21
N GLY A 36 1.38 -8.90 10.46
CA GLY A 36 2.46 -7.94 10.69
C GLY A 36 3.16 -7.52 9.40
N PHE A 37 2.50 -7.65 8.25
CA PHE A 37 3.07 -7.30 6.97
C PHE A 37 2.00 -6.85 5.96
N PHE A 38 2.43 -6.10 4.94
CA PHE A 38 1.56 -5.47 3.96
C PHE A 38 0.78 -6.49 3.12
N TYR A 39 -0.48 -6.16 2.84
CA TYR A 39 -1.35 -6.95 1.98
C TYR A 39 -1.41 -8.41 2.41
N GLY A 40 -1.60 -8.62 3.72
CA GLY A 40 -1.58 -9.94 4.33
C GLY A 40 -2.82 -10.79 4.14
N HIS A 41 -3.91 -10.24 3.61
CA HIS A 41 -5.11 -11.03 3.31
C HIS A 41 -4.81 -11.97 2.14
N LYS A 42 -5.11 -13.26 2.30
CA LYS A 42 -4.78 -14.28 1.29
C LYS A 42 -5.36 -14.00 -0.08
N GLN A 43 -6.52 -13.35 -0.14
CA GLN A 43 -7.20 -13.02 -1.39
C GLN A 43 -6.81 -11.66 -1.97
N ASN A 44 -5.93 -10.90 -1.28
CA ASN A 44 -5.42 -9.67 -1.85
C ASN A 44 -4.47 -9.99 -2.99
N ARG A 45 -4.68 -9.35 -4.14
CA ARG A 45 -3.95 -9.65 -5.37
C ARG A 45 -2.64 -8.87 -5.51
N PHE A 46 -2.24 -8.11 -4.48
CA PHE A 46 -1.04 -7.28 -4.56
C PHE A 46 0.22 -8.08 -4.88
N TRP A 47 0.50 -9.12 -4.09
CA TRP A 47 1.73 -9.89 -4.26
C TRP A 47 1.76 -10.70 -5.56
N PRO A 48 0.69 -11.40 -5.96
CA PRO A 48 0.67 -12.00 -7.29
C PRO A 48 0.81 -10.99 -8.42
N MET A 49 0.19 -9.82 -8.29
CA MET A 49 0.24 -8.77 -9.30
C MET A 49 1.64 -8.18 -9.40
N ILE A 50 2.26 -7.82 -8.27
CA ILE A 50 3.60 -7.22 -8.28
C ILE A 50 4.65 -8.22 -8.78
N ALA A 51 4.50 -9.50 -8.46
CA ALA A 51 5.36 -10.55 -8.99
C ALA A 51 5.25 -10.64 -10.52
N ALA A 52 4.04 -10.62 -11.05
CA ALA A 52 3.82 -10.66 -12.49
C ALA A 52 4.41 -9.43 -13.20
N VAL A 53 4.20 -8.24 -12.65
CA VAL A 53 4.68 -6.99 -13.22
C VAL A 53 6.22 -6.92 -13.22
N THR A 54 6.86 -7.45 -12.19
CA THR A 54 8.32 -7.43 -12.05
C THR A 54 9.01 -8.65 -12.67
N GLY A 55 8.25 -9.64 -13.15
CA GLY A 55 8.81 -10.86 -13.72
C GLY A 55 9.34 -11.86 -12.70
N GLU A 56 8.87 -11.78 -11.47
CA GLU A 56 9.30 -12.66 -10.38
C GLU A 56 8.30 -13.81 -10.16
N PRO A 57 8.75 -14.94 -9.60
CA PRO A 57 7.81 -15.99 -9.17
C PRO A 57 6.87 -15.44 -8.09
N VAL A 58 5.61 -15.92 -8.10
CA VAL A 58 4.64 -15.52 -7.08
C VAL A 58 5.07 -16.08 -5.72
N PRO A 59 5.29 -15.23 -4.70
CA PRO A 59 5.69 -15.72 -3.39
C PRO A 59 4.54 -16.44 -2.69
N ASP A 60 4.87 -17.41 -1.85
CA ASP A 60 3.88 -18.03 -0.96
C ASP A 60 3.32 -16.95 -0.04
N TRP A 61 2.03 -17.03 0.25
CA TRP A 61 1.34 -16.07 1.10
C TRP A 61 2.05 -15.83 2.43
N ALA A 62 2.59 -16.87 3.04
CA ALA A 62 3.27 -16.77 4.34
C ALA A 62 4.76 -16.40 4.22
N ASP A 63 5.32 -16.34 3.02
CA ASP A 63 6.75 -16.10 2.83
C ASP A 63 7.07 -14.60 2.76
N ILE A 64 7.18 -13.98 3.93
CA ILE A 64 7.46 -12.55 4.06
C ILE A 64 8.82 -12.19 3.45
N GLU A 65 9.82 -13.05 3.62
CA GLU A 65 11.18 -12.77 3.09
C GLU A 65 11.19 -12.74 1.55
N ALA A 66 10.44 -13.62 0.89
CA ALA A 66 10.31 -13.59 -0.56
C ALA A 66 9.59 -12.32 -1.03
N LYS A 67 8.56 -11.88 -0.30
CA LYS A 67 7.85 -10.63 -0.59
C LYS A 67 8.78 -9.42 -0.47
N LYS A 68 9.56 -9.35 0.60
CA LYS A 68 10.56 -8.27 0.80
C LYS A 68 11.58 -8.26 -0.32
N ALA A 69 12.07 -9.42 -0.72
CA ALA A 69 13.09 -9.53 -1.76
C ALA A 69 12.63 -8.93 -3.08
N ILE A 70 11.37 -9.14 -3.48
CA ILE A 70 10.80 -8.55 -4.70
C ILE A 70 10.86 -7.02 -4.63
N ILE A 71 10.38 -6.45 -3.53
CA ILE A 71 10.32 -5.00 -3.35
C ILE A 71 11.73 -4.39 -3.39
N LEU A 72 12.67 -4.96 -2.64
CA LEU A 72 14.03 -4.44 -2.56
C LEU A 72 14.79 -4.55 -3.87
N LYS A 73 14.63 -5.68 -4.57
CA LYS A 73 15.31 -5.94 -5.84
C LYS A 73 14.92 -4.94 -6.92
N HIS A 74 13.66 -4.52 -6.95
CA HIS A 74 13.14 -3.66 -8.00
C HIS A 74 13.11 -2.18 -7.65
N GLY A 75 13.78 -1.77 -6.57
CA GLY A 75 13.89 -0.37 -6.19
C GLY A 75 12.56 0.24 -5.78
N LEU A 76 11.70 -0.54 -5.15
CA LEU A 76 10.39 -0.11 -4.68
C LEU A 76 10.40 0.15 -3.18
N ALA A 77 9.40 0.89 -2.72
CA ALA A 77 9.08 1.03 -1.32
C ALA A 77 7.57 0.86 -1.14
N VAL A 78 7.16 0.32 0.00
CA VAL A 78 5.75 0.09 0.31
C VAL A 78 5.46 0.62 1.70
N TRP A 79 4.39 1.40 1.82
CA TRP A 79 3.93 1.92 3.11
C TRP A 79 2.45 2.25 3.04
N ASP A 80 1.92 2.79 4.14
CA ASP A 80 0.58 3.35 4.22
C ASP A 80 0.66 4.82 4.59
N THR A 81 -0.30 5.61 4.15
CA THR A 81 -0.33 7.03 4.46
C THR A 81 -0.75 7.28 5.91
N ILE A 82 -1.56 6.39 6.49
CA ILE A 82 -2.10 6.56 7.84
C ILE A 82 -1.37 5.66 8.82
N SER A 83 -0.91 6.24 9.94
CA SER A 83 -0.28 5.52 11.05
C SER A 83 -1.30 5.02 12.06
N ALA A 84 -2.30 5.83 12.37
CA ALA A 84 -3.33 5.49 13.34
C ALA A 84 -4.65 6.16 12.95
N CYS A 85 -5.75 5.55 13.29
CA CYS A 85 -7.07 6.11 12.99
C CYS A 85 -8.15 5.41 13.78
N ASP A 86 -9.36 5.99 13.72
CA ASP A 86 -10.56 5.29 14.12
C ASP A 86 -11.18 4.69 12.86
N ILE A 87 -11.49 3.42 12.90
CA ILE A 87 -11.95 2.67 11.73
C ILE A 87 -13.00 1.62 12.13
N LYS A 88 -13.92 1.32 11.22
CA LYS A 88 -14.86 0.21 11.34
C LYS A 88 -14.37 -0.96 10.51
N GLY A 89 -13.85 -2.01 11.16
CA GLY A 89 -13.35 -3.20 10.48
C GLY A 89 -12.24 -2.88 9.47
N ALA A 90 -12.45 -3.20 8.20
CA ALA A 90 -11.50 -2.96 7.11
C ALA A 90 -11.95 -1.84 6.17
N SER A 91 -13.00 -1.10 6.52
CA SER A 91 -13.59 -0.10 5.62
C SER A 91 -12.78 1.20 5.58
N ASP A 92 -12.06 1.43 4.47
CA ASP A 92 -11.32 2.69 4.27
C ASP A 92 -12.24 3.91 4.31
N ALA A 93 -13.49 3.77 3.85
CA ALA A 93 -14.47 4.85 3.87
C ALA A 93 -14.86 5.28 5.29
N SER A 94 -14.68 4.40 6.28
CA SER A 94 -15.00 4.69 7.68
C SER A 94 -13.88 5.41 8.43
N ILE A 95 -12.69 5.52 7.86
CA ILE A 95 -11.53 6.12 8.54
C ILE A 95 -11.80 7.55 8.96
N ARG A 96 -11.55 7.84 10.24
CA ARG A 96 -11.63 9.19 10.80
C ARG A 96 -10.57 9.37 11.89
N ASN A 97 -10.32 10.63 12.27
CA ASN A 97 -9.30 10.99 13.27
C ASN A 97 -7.93 10.39 12.89
N ALA A 98 -7.59 10.50 11.61
CA ALA A 98 -6.37 9.90 11.08
C ALA A 98 -5.12 10.64 11.55
N VAL A 99 -4.10 9.87 11.95
CA VAL A 99 -2.75 10.36 12.20
C VAL A 99 -1.89 9.89 11.04
N PRO A 100 -1.40 10.80 10.18
CA PRO A 100 -0.62 10.38 9.01
C PRO A 100 0.80 9.94 9.39
N ASN A 101 1.35 9.03 8.59
CA ASN A 101 2.78 8.77 8.58
C ASN A 101 3.51 9.92 7.91
N ASP A 102 4.79 10.10 8.23
CA ASP A 102 5.62 11.12 7.59
C ASP A 102 6.14 10.64 6.22
N VAL A 103 5.24 10.59 5.27
CA VAL A 103 5.53 10.14 3.91
C VAL A 103 6.53 11.05 3.22
N ALA A 104 6.44 12.36 3.47
CA ALA A 104 7.36 13.34 2.87
C ALA A 104 8.81 13.07 3.28
N ALA A 105 9.05 12.77 4.56
CA ALA A 105 10.39 12.45 5.05
C ALA A 105 10.93 11.17 4.40
N LEU A 106 10.08 10.16 4.22
CA LEU A 106 10.49 8.91 3.58
C LEU A 106 10.86 9.14 2.12
N ILE A 107 10.07 9.92 1.39
CA ILE A 107 10.34 10.25 -0.01
C ILE A 107 11.70 10.94 -0.15
N GLN A 108 11.99 11.90 0.71
CA GLN A 108 13.29 12.58 0.70
C GLN A 108 14.45 11.63 1.01
N LYS A 109 14.29 10.82 2.04
CA LYS A 109 15.32 9.88 2.47
C LYS A 109 15.69 8.89 1.38
N LEU A 110 14.71 8.38 0.65
CA LEU A 110 14.90 7.32 -0.35
C LEU A 110 15.17 7.85 -1.76
N GLY A 111 14.89 9.11 -2.02
CA GLY A 111 15.00 9.68 -3.36
C GLY A 111 13.88 9.24 -4.30
N VAL A 112 12.69 9.02 -3.77
CA VAL A 112 11.52 8.57 -4.54
C VAL A 112 11.14 9.59 -5.60
N ARG A 113 10.90 9.12 -6.83
CA ARG A 113 10.53 9.96 -7.97
C ARG A 113 9.06 9.82 -8.35
N ALA A 114 8.42 8.72 -8.00
CA ALA A 114 7.04 8.45 -8.37
C ALA A 114 6.29 7.85 -7.18
N VAL A 115 5.03 8.27 -7.00
CA VAL A 115 4.15 7.76 -5.96
C VAL A 115 2.95 7.12 -6.61
N PHE A 116 2.63 5.90 -6.18
CA PHE A 116 1.48 5.13 -6.66
C PHE A 116 0.57 4.82 -5.48
N CYS A 117 -0.72 5.11 -5.62
CA CYS A 117 -1.70 4.80 -4.60
C CYS A 117 -2.53 3.59 -5.02
N ASN A 118 -2.60 2.60 -4.15
CA ASN A 118 -3.33 1.36 -4.37
C ASN A 118 -4.81 1.59 -4.06
N GLY A 119 -5.57 2.01 -5.07
CA GLY A 119 -6.99 2.25 -4.98
C GLY A 119 -7.36 3.71 -4.76
N ALA A 120 -8.63 4.03 -5.05
CA ALA A 120 -9.12 5.40 -5.00
C ALA A 120 -9.10 6.00 -3.59
N ALA A 121 -9.41 5.19 -2.56
CA ALA A 121 -9.37 5.65 -1.17
C ALA A 121 -7.96 6.05 -0.76
N SER A 122 -6.95 5.25 -1.14
CA SER A 122 -5.55 5.58 -0.90
C SER A 122 -5.17 6.90 -1.57
N GLY A 123 -5.62 7.10 -2.80
CA GLY A 123 -5.37 8.34 -3.54
C GLY A 123 -5.93 9.57 -2.85
N ARG A 124 -7.17 9.49 -2.39
CA ARG A 124 -7.81 10.59 -1.65
C ARG A 124 -7.09 10.91 -0.36
N ILE A 125 -6.67 9.89 0.38
CA ILE A 125 -5.98 10.03 1.65
C ILE A 125 -4.60 10.64 1.43
N TYR A 126 -3.87 10.18 0.44
CA TYR A 126 -2.57 10.76 0.08
C TYR A 126 -2.71 12.24 -0.30
N ALA A 127 -3.67 12.57 -1.14
CA ALA A 127 -3.90 13.95 -1.58
C ALA A 127 -4.21 14.88 -0.40
N LYS A 128 -4.93 14.38 0.60
CA LYS A 128 -5.31 15.17 1.77
C LYS A 128 -4.17 15.34 2.77
N TYR A 129 -3.45 14.26 3.09
CA TYR A 129 -2.53 14.24 4.23
C TYR A 129 -1.06 14.35 3.85
N ALA A 130 -0.68 13.99 2.65
CA ALA A 130 0.73 13.90 2.27
C ALA A 130 1.11 14.79 1.09
N GLU A 131 0.30 14.87 0.05
CA GLU A 131 0.65 15.61 -1.15
C GLU A 131 0.99 17.09 -0.90
N PRO A 132 0.28 17.82 0.00
CA PRO A 132 0.66 19.20 0.30
C PRO A 132 2.10 19.36 0.82
N LEU A 133 2.65 18.31 1.41
CA LEU A 133 4.01 18.29 1.95
C LEU A 133 5.02 17.74 0.95
N THR A 134 4.63 16.77 0.12
CA THR A 134 5.53 16.12 -0.82
C THR A 134 5.67 16.89 -2.14
N HIS A 135 4.63 17.61 -2.53
CA HIS A 135 4.50 18.27 -3.83
C HIS A 135 4.65 17.32 -5.02
N LEU A 136 4.40 16.01 -4.77
CA LEU A 136 4.43 14.96 -5.79
C LEU A 136 3.02 14.42 -5.99
N PRO A 137 2.41 14.64 -7.16
CA PRO A 137 1.12 14.00 -7.44
C PRO A 137 1.29 12.50 -7.54
N ALA A 138 0.30 11.75 -7.08
CA ALA A 138 0.31 10.29 -7.15
C ALA A 138 -0.51 9.79 -8.33
N ALA A 139 -0.05 8.69 -8.93
CA ALA A 139 -0.88 7.92 -9.85
C ALA A 139 -1.78 7.01 -9.01
N VAL A 140 -3.08 7.09 -9.22
CA VAL A 140 -4.05 6.23 -8.52
C VAL A 140 -4.31 5.00 -9.39
N LEU A 141 -3.98 3.84 -8.86
CA LEU A 141 -4.09 2.57 -9.58
C LEU A 141 -5.27 1.75 -9.04
N PRO A 142 -5.80 0.79 -9.83
CA PRO A 142 -6.90 -0.06 -9.37
C PRO A 142 -6.52 -0.81 -8.10
N SER A 143 -7.44 -0.86 -7.13
CA SER A 143 -7.19 -1.56 -5.87
C SER A 143 -6.97 -3.06 -6.07
N THR A 144 -5.97 -3.60 -5.39
CA THR A 144 -5.70 -5.04 -5.34
C THR A 144 -6.57 -5.76 -4.32
N SER A 145 -7.35 -5.02 -3.53
CA SER A 145 -8.23 -5.59 -2.50
C SER A 145 -9.24 -6.57 -3.08
N PRO A 146 -9.58 -7.66 -2.36
CA PRO A 146 -10.66 -8.55 -2.74
C PRO A 146 -12.01 -7.81 -2.90
N ALA A 147 -12.20 -6.69 -2.20
CA ALA A 147 -13.40 -5.86 -2.33
C ALA A 147 -13.56 -5.25 -3.72
N ASN A 148 -12.47 -5.13 -4.50
CA ASN A 148 -12.49 -4.67 -5.89
C ASN A 148 -12.60 -5.86 -6.86
N ALA A 149 -13.55 -6.76 -6.62
CA ALA A 149 -13.70 -8.00 -7.39
C ALA A 149 -14.03 -7.75 -8.87
N ALA A 150 -14.61 -6.60 -9.19
CA ALA A 150 -14.93 -6.23 -10.58
C ALA A 150 -13.68 -6.02 -11.43
N CYS A 151 -12.54 -5.69 -10.83
CA CYS A 151 -11.27 -5.55 -11.53
C CYS A 151 -10.57 -6.91 -11.59
N ARG A 152 -10.46 -7.47 -12.79
CA ARG A 152 -9.85 -8.78 -13.00
C ARG A 152 -8.33 -8.75 -12.79
N PRO A 153 -7.70 -9.88 -12.41
CA PRO A 153 -6.23 -9.94 -12.27
C PRO A 153 -5.47 -9.48 -13.52
N GLU A 154 -5.97 -9.83 -14.71
CA GLU A 154 -5.37 -9.42 -15.97
C GLU A 154 -5.36 -7.91 -16.13
N THR A 155 -6.48 -7.26 -15.80
CA THR A 155 -6.59 -5.79 -15.85
C THR A 155 -5.66 -5.13 -14.85
N LEU A 156 -5.56 -5.66 -13.63
CA LEU A 156 -4.61 -5.17 -12.63
C LEU A 156 -3.18 -5.21 -13.16
N ARG A 157 -2.76 -6.35 -13.70
CA ARG A 157 -1.40 -6.50 -14.23
C ARG A 157 -1.12 -5.53 -15.37
N GLU A 158 -2.09 -5.33 -16.25
CA GLU A 158 -1.96 -4.43 -17.38
C GLU A 158 -1.79 -2.98 -16.92
N VAL A 159 -2.68 -2.48 -16.07
CA VAL A 159 -2.65 -1.09 -15.60
C VAL A 159 -1.45 -0.82 -14.70
N TRP A 160 -1.16 -1.71 -13.77
CA TRP A 160 0.00 -1.57 -12.89
C TRP A 160 1.32 -1.71 -13.65
N GLY A 161 1.34 -2.55 -14.67
CA GLY A 161 2.54 -2.77 -15.47
C GLY A 161 2.96 -1.56 -16.31
N GLU A 162 2.01 -0.70 -16.65
CA GLU A 162 2.28 0.54 -17.40
C GLU A 162 2.78 1.68 -16.50
N ALA A 163 2.58 1.55 -15.21
CA ALA A 163 2.91 2.61 -14.25
C ALA A 163 4.40 2.63 -13.87
#